data_2bea8ca8c9f782f6396e7028395875db
#
_entry.id   2bea8ca8c9f782f6396e7028395875db
#
_cell.length_a   1.000
_cell.length_b   1.000
_cell.length_c   1.000
_cell.angle_alpha   90.00
_cell.angle_beta   90.00
_cell.angle_gamma   90.00
#
_symmetry.space_group_name_H-M   'P 1'
#
loop_
_entity.id
_entity.type
_entity.pdbx_description
1 polymer ?
#
loop_
_entity_poly.entity_id
_entity_poly.type
_entity_poly.pdbx_seq_one_letter_code
_entity_poly.pdbx_strand_id
1 'polypeptide(L)'
;LNCVNSVATDWPIGLIVDGEKGNTVEQANAGTLNLKNIYFANMDVVGTDANKCYDDKEYDFKTKSVKADSEMSFSHRFFEKQDGNKYFADKSQLMLTDGKGVGVPFMPQAGSLLFGAQNFDGLDAWFDQVTYIGAFNAGDNWLDGWTNFDPQNANY
;
A
#
# COMPACT_ATOMS: atom_id res chain seq x y z
N LEU A 1 -8.80 13.13 4.85
CA LEU A 1 -8.04 11.93 5.19
C LEU A 1 -6.63 12.02 4.61
N ASN A 2 -5.62 11.72 5.43
CA ASN A 2 -4.24 11.58 4.98
C ASN A 2 -3.77 10.15 5.28
N CYS A 3 -3.27 9.46 4.27
CA CYS A 3 -2.52 8.22 4.41
C CYS A 3 -1.12 8.48 3.83
N VAL A 4 -0.09 8.27 4.64
CA VAL A 4 1.27 8.63 4.26
C VAL A 4 2.25 7.52 4.66
N ASN A 5 3.40 7.47 3.97
CA ASN A 5 4.52 6.60 4.33
C ASN A 5 4.11 5.13 4.56
N SER A 6 3.33 4.56 3.67
CA SER A 6 2.73 3.24 3.83
C SER A 6 3.16 2.27 2.75
N VAL A 7 3.14 0.98 3.08
CA VAL A 7 3.46 -0.13 2.16
C VAL A 7 2.30 -1.10 2.11
N ALA A 8 1.95 -1.56 0.92
CA ALA A 8 1.08 -2.71 0.75
C ALA A 8 1.61 -3.64 -0.35
N THR A 9 1.52 -4.95 -0.14
CA THR A 9 2.01 -5.96 -1.09
C THR A 9 1.04 -7.10 -1.27
N ASP A 10 1.14 -7.76 -2.43
CA ASP A 10 0.47 -9.05 -2.68
C ASP A 10 -1.07 -8.99 -2.68
N TRP A 11 -1.64 -7.87 -3.03
CA TRP A 11 -3.08 -7.73 -3.25
C TRP A 11 -3.40 -7.69 -4.74
N PRO A 12 -4.54 -8.25 -5.17
CA PRO A 12 -4.95 -8.11 -6.58
C PRO A 12 -5.12 -6.66 -7.00
N ILE A 13 -5.61 -5.82 -6.10
CA ILE A 13 -5.89 -4.41 -6.37
C ILE A 13 -5.26 -3.55 -5.29
N GLY A 14 -4.43 -2.59 -5.68
CA GLY A 14 -3.78 -1.66 -4.76
C GLY A 14 -4.73 -0.61 -4.19
N LEU A 15 -5.54 0.02 -5.04
CA LEU A 15 -6.42 1.12 -4.65
C LEU A 15 -7.78 1.06 -5.34
N ILE A 16 -8.83 1.30 -4.58
CA ILE A 16 -10.16 1.65 -5.08
C ILE A 16 -10.63 2.92 -4.38
N VAL A 17 -10.82 3.99 -5.16
CA VAL A 17 -11.52 5.19 -4.70
C VAL A 17 -13.00 5.00 -5.01
N ASP A 18 -13.74 4.51 -4.04
CA ASP A 18 -15.16 4.17 -4.21
C ASP A 18 -16.04 5.41 -4.04
N GLY A 19 -16.76 5.77 -5.09
CA GLY A 19 -17.72 6.88 -5.10
C GLY A 19 -19.18 6.42 -5.13
N GLU A 20 -19.48 5.13 -4.90
CA GLU A 20 -20.86 4.64 -4.95
C GLU A 20 -21.76 5.30 -3.89
N LYS A 21 -21.20 5.50 -2.70
CA LYS A 21 -21.92 6.12 -1.59
C LYS A 21 -21.05 7.14 -0.90
N GLY A 22 -21.55 8.35 -0.76
CA GLY A 22 -20.77 9.43 -0.16
C GLY A 22 -20.02 10.26 -1.21
N ASN A 23 -18.99 10.98 -0.79
CA ASN A 23 -18.29 11.99 -1.59
C ASN A 23 -16.78 11.75 -1.69
N THR A 24 -16.34 10.49 -1.71
CA THR A 24 -14.91 10.15 -1.72
C THR A 24 -14.20 10.70 -2.97
N VAL A 25 -14.84 10.62 -4.13
CA VAL A 25 -14.28 11.13 -5.39
C VAL A 25 -14.16 12.65 -5.37
N GLU A 26 -15.17 13.35 -4.83
CA GLU A 26 -15.13 14.80 -4.66
C GLU A 26 -14.01 15.21 -3.71
N GLN A 27 -13.81 14.47 -2.62
CA GLN A 27 -12.70 14.72 -1.69
C GLN A 27 -11.33 14.48 -2.33
N ALA A 28 -11.21 13.45 -3.16
CA ALA A 28 -10.00 13.20 -3.95
C ALA A 28 -9.71 14.35 -4.91
N ASN A 29 -10.72 14.82 -5.64
CA ASN A 29 -10.59 15.94 -6.57
C ASN A 29 -10.34 17.28 -5.87
N ALA A 30 -10.88 17.47 -4.68
CA ALA A 30 -10.68 18.66 -3.86
C ALA A 30 -9.32 18.69 -3.12
N GLY A 31 -8.52 17.61 -3.19
CA GLY A 31 -7.23 17.51 -2.50
C GLY A 31 -7.34 17.33 -0.98
N THR A 32 -8.49 16.91 -0.47
CA THR A 32 -8.70 16.62 0.95
C THR A 32 -8.57 15.13 1.29
N LEU A 33 -8.54 14.26 0.28
CA LEU A 33 -8.08 12.89 0.35
C LEU A 33 -6.64 12.83 -0.20
N ASN A 34 -5.67 12.49 0.65
CA ASN A 34 -4.26 12.42 0.27
C ASN A 34 -3.70 11.04 0.54
N LEU A 35 -3.05 10.47 -0.46
CA LEU A 35 -2.29 9.22 -0.39
C LEU A 35 -0.86 9.53 -0.86
N LYS A 36 0.01 9.90 0.06
CA LYS A 36 1.37 10.35 -0.28
C LYS A 36 2.41 9.37 0.20
N ASN A 37 3.40 9.13 -0.66
CA ASN A 37 4.51 8.26 -0.32
C ASN A 37 4.05 6.83 0.04
N ILE A 38 3.12 6.30 -0.77
CA ILE A 38 2.57 4.95 -0.67
C ILE A 38 3.32 4.04 -1.65
N TYR A 39 3.85 2.94 -1.15
CA TYR A 39 4.55 1.97 -1.96
C TYR A 39 3.70 0.71 -2.12
N PHE A 40 3.27 0.44 -3.35
CA PHE A 40 2.62 -0.81 -3.73
C PHE A 40 3.61 -1.75 -4.39
N ALA A 41 3.53 -3.05 -4.09
CA ALA A 41 4.34 -4.05 -4.73
C ALA A 41 3.56 -5.34 -4.99
N ASN A 42 3.81 -5.97 -6.14
CA ASN A 42 3.18 -7.23 -6.55
C ASN A 42 1.64 -7.18 -6.50
N MET A 43 1.07 -6.14 -7.10
CA MET A 43 -0.37 -6.01 -7.34
C MET A 43 -0.68 -6.46 -8.76
N ASP A 44 -1.84 -7.07 -9.02
CA ASP A 44 -2.30 -7.33 -10.39
C ASP A 44 -2.58 -6.00 -11.10
N VAL A 45 -3.15 -5.03 -10.38
CA VAL A 45 -3.41 -3.67 -10.87
C VAL A 45 -3.20 -2.65 -9.76
N VAL A 46 -2.59 -1.52 -10.10
CA VAL A 46 -2.33 -0.42 -9.14
C VAL A 46 -3.63 0.15 -8.59
N GLY A 47 -4.60 0.36 -9.45
CA GLY A 47 -5.92 0.85 -9.08
C GLY A 47 -6.97 0.48 -10.11
N THR A 48 -8.20 0.32 -9.65
CA THR A 48 -9.38 0.15 -10.53
C THR A 48 -10.59 0.79 -9.87
N ASP A 49 -11.65 0.99 -10.63
CA ASP A 49 -12.88 1.53 -10.12
C ASP A 49 -13.83 0.39 -9.72
N ALA A 50 -14.62 0.58 -8.68
CA ALA A 50 -15.54 -0.44 -8.21
C ALA A 50 -16.74 -0.59 -9.17
N ASN A 51 -17.22 -1.82 -9.32
CA ASN A 51 -18.26 -2.22 -10.26
C ASN A 51 -19.54 -1.39 -10.27
N LYS A 52 -19.88 -0.74 -9.17
CA LYS A 52 -21.15 -0.03 -9.03
C LYS A 52 -21.04 1.47 -9.17
N CYS A 53 -19.84 2.00 -9.16
CA CYS A 53 -19.57 3.43 -9.16
C CYS A 53 -19.02 3.93 -10.46
N TYR A 54 -18.29 3.06 -11.14
CA TYR A 54 -17.60 3.34 -12.38
C TYR A 54 -17.57 2.11 -13.26
N ASP A 55 -17.40 2.30 -14.54
CA ASP A 55 -17.10 1.21 -15.44
C ASP A 55 -15.77 0.59 -14.99
N ASP A 56 -15.78 -0.71 -14.75
CA ASP A 56 -14.58 -1.49 -14.47
C ASP A 56 -13.59 -1.34 -15.60
N LYS A 57 -12.66 -0.40 -15.49
CA LYS A 57 -11.80 -0.06 -16.63
C LYS A 57 -10.60 -0.97 -16.73
N GLU A 58 -9.95 -1.26 -15.61
CA GLU A 58 -8.67 -1.98 -15.63
C GLU A 58 -8.76 -3.42 -15.12
N TYR A 59 -9.70 -3.73 -14.25
CA TYR A 59 -9.80 -5.05 -13.63
C TYR A 59 -11.19 -5.63 -13.78
N ASP A 60 -11.27 -6.90 -14.17
CA ASP A 60 -12.52 -7.66 -14.24
C ASP A 60 -12.70 -8.48 -12.95
N PHE A 61 -13.64 -8.06 -12.12
CA PHE A 61 -13.93 -8.73 -10.85
C PHE A 61 -14.55 -10.13 -11.01
N LYS A 62 -15.11 -10.44 -12.18
CA LYS A 62 -15.68 -11.77 -12.45
C LYS A 62 -14.61 -12.77 -12.81
N THR A 63 -13.71 -12.38 -13.70
CA THR A 63 -12.60 -13.21 -14.14
C THR A 63 -11.38 -13.09 -13.25
N LYS A 64 -11.36 -12.09 -12.36
CA LYS A 64 -10.24 -11.76 -11.47
C LYS A 64 -8.94 -11.54 -12.24
N SER A 65 -9.01 -10.75 -13.27
CA SER A 65 -7.88 -10.47 -14.15
C SER A 65 -7.86 -9.04 -14.64
N VAL A 66 -6.67 -8.57 -15.04
CA VAL A 66 -6.50 -7.29 -15.71
C VAL A 66 -7.09 -7.38 -17.10
N LYS A 67 -7.87 -6.38 -17.51
CA LYS A 67 -8.44 -6.28 -18.84
C LYS A 67 -7.37 -5.92 -19.88
N ALA A 68 -7.37 -6.62 -20.99
CA ALA A 68 -6.56 -6.23 -22.14
C ALA A 68 -7.01 -4.87 -22.71
N ASP A 69 -6.06 -4.04 -23.11
CA ASP A 69 -6.31 -2.73 -23.73
C ASP A 69 -7.22 -1.78 -22.94
N SER A 70 -7.18 -1.89 -21.60
CA SER A 70 -7.99 -1.06 -20.73
C SER A 70 -7.44 0.36 -20.59
N GLU A 71 -8.34 1.32 -20.45
CA GLU A 71 -7.96 2.67 -20.04
C GLU A 71 -7.66 2.68 -18.54
N MET A 72 -6.66 3.47 -18.13
CA MET A 72 -6.33 3.70 -16.74
C MET A 72 -7.54 4.26 -15.98
N SER A 73 -7.90 3.63 -14.87
CA SER A 73 -9.02 4.01 -14.01
C SER A 73 -8.80 5.36 -13.32
N PHE A 74 -9.86 5.90 -12.70
CA PHE A 74 -9.72 7.08 -11.84
C PHE A 74 -8.79 6.78 -10.66
N SER A 75 -8.96 5.64 -10.01
CA SER A 75 -8.17 5.24 -8.84
C SER A 75 -6.68 5.11 -9.18
N HIS A 76 -6.35 4.53 -10.33
CA HIS A 76 -4.97 4.42 -10.78
C HIS A 76 -4.36 5.80 -11.05
N ARG A 77 -5.04 6.65 -11.84
CA ARG A 77 -4.57 8.02 -12.10
C ARG A 77 -4.45 8.85 -10.83
N PHE A 78 -5.36 8.65 -9.87
CA PHE A 78 -5.29 9.32 -8.58
C PHE A 78 -4.02 8.92 -7.82
N PHE A 79 -3.71 7.62 -7.77
CA PHE A 79 -2.48 7.13 -7.14
C PHE A 79 -1.23 7.74 -7.77
N GLU A 80 -1.14 7.75 -9.10
CA GLU A 80 0.04 8.27 -9.81
C GLU A 80 0.25 9.78 -9.66
N LYS A 81 -0.83 10.53 -9.47
CA LYS A 81 -0.77 11.99 -9.30
C LYS A 81 -0.34 12.43 -7.90
N GLN A 82 -0.40 11.55 -6.93
CA GLN A 82 -0.01 11.87 -5.56
C GLN A 82 1.51 11.80 -5.39
N ASP A 83 2.04 12.68 -4.53
CA ASP A 83 3.48 12.82 -4.34
C ASP A 83 4.11 11.57 -3.72
N GLY A 84 5.21 11.13 -4.31
CA GLY A 84 6.08 10.09 -3.77
C GLY A 84 5.53 8.66 -3.86
N ASN A 85 4.34 8.45 -4.40
CA ASN A 85 3.79 7.11 -4.60
C ASN A 85 4.62 6.31 -5.60
N LYS A 86 4.80 5.03 -5.34
CA LYS A 86 5.54 4.11 -6.21
C LYS A 86 4.86 2.76 -6.32
N TYR A 87 4.97 2.17 -7.50
CA TYR A 87 4.58 0.80 -7.77
C TYR A 87 5.77 -0.04 -8.21
N PHE A 88 5.89 -1.24 -7.67
CA PHE A 88 6.89 -2.22 -7.98
C PHE A 88 6.22 -3.52 -8.45
N ALA A 89 6.51 -3.95 -9.67
CA ALA A 89 5.97 -5.20 -10.19
C ALA A 89 6.44 -6.44 -9.40
N ASP A 90 7.64 -6.36 -8.81
CA ASP A 90 8.23 -7.40 -7.99
C ASP A 90 8.49 -6.88 -6.56
N LYS A 91 7.86 -7.52 -5.58
CA LYS A 91 8.02 -7.18 -4.16
C LYS A 91 9.43 -7.40 -3.62
N SER A 92 10.26 -8.21 -4.29
CA SER A 92 11.66 -8.41 -3.90
C SER A 92 12.46 -7.10 -3.90
N GLN A 93 12.03 -6.11 -4.68
CA GLN A 93 12.64 -4.78 -4.70
C GLN A 93 12.49 -4.03 -3.37
N LEU A 94 11.50 -4.37 -2.56
CA LEU A 94 11.32 -3.80 -1.22
C LEU A 94 12.20 -4.47 -0.16
N MET A 95 12.84 -5.59 -0.50
CA MET A 95 13.73 -6.35 0.40
C MET A 95 13.09 -6.62 1.77
N LEU A 96 11.85 -7.07 1.76
CA LEU A 96 11.13 -7.46 2.97
C LEU A 96 11.44 -8.92 3.34
N THR A 97 11.40 -9.23 4.63
CA THR A 97 11.44 -10.63 5.09
C THR A 97 10.16 -11.36 4.65
N ASP A 98 10.27 -12.65 4.34
CA ASP A 98 9.15 -13.44 3.81
C ASP A 98 8.21 -13.99 4.89
N GLY A 99 8.58 -13.84 6.16
CA GLY A 99 7.79 -14.31 7.30
C GLY A 99 7.68 -15.83 7.41
N LYS A 100 8.48 -16.58 6.66
CA LYS A 100 8.54 -18.04 6.79
C LYS A 100 9.51 -18.43 7.87
N GLY A 101 9.03 -19.19 8.85
CA GLY A 101 9.85 -19.63 10.00
C GLY A 101 9.78 -18.66 11.20
N VAL A 102 10.83 -18.58 11.99
CA VAL A 102 10.91 -17.85 13.27
C VAL A 102 11.17 -16.36 13.02
N GLY A 103 10.51 -15.75 12.07
CA GLY A 103 10.75 -14.35 11.74
C GLY A 103 9.48 -13.52 11.69
N VAL A 104 9.62 -12.22 11.92
CA VAL A 104 8.52 -11.29 11.64
C VAL A 104 8.42 -11.09 10.14
N PRO A 105 7.25 -11.34 9.54
CA PRO A 105 7.06 -11.08 8.14
C PRO A 105 7.12 -9.57 7.85
N PHE A 106 7.55 -9.22 6.65
CA PHE A 106 7.47 -7.85 6.13
C PHE A 106 8.41 -6.83 6.78
N MET A 107 9.43 -7.27 7.51
CA MET A 107 10.47 -6.37 8.00
C MET A 107 11.44 -5.97 6.88
N PRO A 108 11.73 -4.68 6.71
CA PRO A 108 12.70 -4.24 5.71
C PRO A 108 14.12 -4.65 6.11
N GLN A 109 14.86 -5.21 5.16
CA GLN A 109 16.26 -5.61 5.32
C GLN A 109 17.20 -4.44 4.98
N ALA A 110 18.44 -4.54 5.40
CA ALA A 110 19.46 -3.55 5.05
C ALA A 110 19.55 -3.34 3.52
N GLY A 111 19.49 -2.09 3.07
CA GLY A 111 19.43 -1.73 1.66
C GLY A 111 18.03 -1.63 1.05
N SER A 112 16.98 -1.89 1.82
CA SER A 112 15.61 -1.67 1.36
C SER A 112 15.37 -0.22 0.95
N LEU A 113 14.61 -0.02 -0.13
CA LEU A 113 14.16 1.28 -0.61
C LEU A 113 13.21 2.00 0.36
N LEU A 114 12.77 1.33 1.41
CA LEU A 114 11.89 1.90 2.43
C LEU A 114 12.63 2.81 3.41
N PHE A 115 13.96 2.72 3.49
CA PHE A 115 14.77 3.58 4.35
C PHE A 115 15.13 4.89 3.65
N GLY A 116 15.01 6.01 4.38
CA GLY A 116 15.38 7.32 3.89
C GLY A 116 14.45 7.91 2.83
N ALA A 117 13.33 7.26 2.54
CA ALA A 117 12.37 7.68 1.51
C ALA A 117 11.07 8.27 2.08
N GLN A 118 10.95 8.33 3.40
CA GLN A 118 9.77 8.88 4.08
C GLN A 118 9.63 10.39 3.84
N ASN A 119 8.40 10.86 3.91
CA ASN A 119 8.08 12.29 3.82
C ASN A 119 7.00 12.65 4.85
N PHE A 120 7.27 13.63 5.70
CA PHE A 120 6.38 14.15 6.72
C PHE A 120 5.91 15.59 6.42
N ASP A 121 6.21 16.11 5.24
CA ASP A 121 5.86 17.48 4.86
C ASP A 121 4.36 17.71 4.90
N GLY A 122 3.96 18.75 5.63
CA GLY A 122 2.56 19.12 5.81
C GLY A 122 1.80 18.30 6.86
N LEU A 123 2.47 17.39 7.58
CA LEU A 123 1.90 16.71 8.74
C LEU A 123 2.13 17.53 10.01
N ASP A 124 1.23 17.34 10.98
CA ASP A 124 1.34 17.98 12.30
C ASP A 124 2.59 17.49 13.04
N ALA A 125 3.22 18.37 13.81
CA ALA A 125 4.39 18.07 14.62
C ALA A 125 4.11 17.04 15.77
N TRP A 126 2.87 16.67 15.96
CA TRP A 126 2.48 15.59 16.87
C TRP A 126 2.96 14.21 16.41
N PHE A 127 3.18 14.03 15.11
CA PHE A 127 3.65 12.75 14.55
C PHE A 127 5.17 12.60 14.78
N ASP A 128 5.58 11.46 15.34
CA ASP A 128 6.98 11.08 15.40
C ASP A 128 7.53 10.88 13.98
N GLN A 129 8.61 11.60 13.68
CA GLN A 129 9.27 11.49 12.38
C GLN A 129 10.25 10.33 12.38
N VAL A 130 9.86 9.23 11.76
CA VAL A 130 10.72 8.06 11.54
C VAL A 130 11.50 8.17 10.25
N THR A 131 12.54 7.36 10.06
CA THR A 131 13.43 7.39 8.89
C THR A 131 13.13 6.29 7.87
N TYR A 132 11.89 5.81 7.85
CA TYR A 132 11.47 4.70 7.00
C TYR A 132 9.99 4.83 6.57
N ILE A 133 9.62 4.09 5.52
CA ILE A 133 8.25 3.90 5.06
C ILE A 133 7.74 2.57 5.61
N GLY A 134 6.49 2.54 6.08
CA GLY A 134 5.86 1.34 6.62
C GLY A 134 5.91 1.25 8.14
N ALA A 135 5.68 0.06 8.66
CA ALA A 135 5.47 -0.18 10.09
C ALA A 135 6.74 -0.57 10.86
N PHE A 136 7.83 -0.92 10.18
CA PHE A 136 9.01 -1.47 10.81
C PHE A 136 10.28 -0.74 10.41
N ASN A 137 11.15 -0.52 11.40
CA ASN A 137 12.54 -0.17 11.20
C ASN A 137 13.40 -1.44 11.07
N ALA A 138 14.64 -1.30 10.58
CA ALA A 138 15.59 -2.41 10.56
C ALA A 138 15.89 -2.88 11.99
N GLY A 139 15.54 -4.13 12.29
CA GLY A 139 15.83 -4.75 13.58
C GLY A 139 14.89 -4.34 14.72
N ASP A 140 13.91 -3.49 14.51
CA ASP A 140 12.90 -3.15 15.50
C ASP A 140 11.61 -3.93 15.26
N ASN A 141 11.45 -5.01 16.00
CA ASN A 141 10.26 -5.83 15.99
C ASN A 141 9.34 -5.45 17.17
N TRP A 142 8.56 -4.40 17.00
CA TRP A 142 7.60 -3.98 18.00
C TRP A 142 6.44 -4.98 18.24
N LEU A 143 6.33 -6.01 17.39
CA LEU A 143 5.35 -7.10 17.55
C LEU A 143 5.89 -8.23 18.44
N ASP A 144 7.16 -8.20 18.80
CA ASP A 144 7.77 -9.25 19.62
C ASP A 144 7.10 -9.38 20.99
N GLY A 145 6.89 -10.62 21.40
CA GLY A 145 6.29 -10.94 22.69
C GLY A 145 4.77 -10.90 22.78
N TRP A 146 4.05 -10.43 21.74
CA TRP A 146 2.60 -10.39 21.75
C TRP A 146 1.91 -10.86 20.45
N THR A 147 2.68 -11.20 19.43
CA THR A 147 2.18 -11.83 18.21
C THR A 147 2.83 -13.18 17.97
N ASN A 148 2.09 -14.11 17.39
CA ASN A 148 2.61 -15.39 16.95
C ASN A 148 2.28 -15.58 15.47
N PHE A 149 3.30 -15.64 14.62
CA PHE A 149 3.16 -15.84 13.18
C PHE A 149 3.16 -17.32 12.76
N ASP A 150 3.36 -18.24 13.71
CA ASP A 150 3.27 -19.69 13.51
C ASP A 150 2.48 -20.37 14.64
N PRO A 151 1.18 -20.03 14.79
CA PRO A 151 0.38 -20.52 15.90
C PRO A 151 0.15 -22.05 15.84
N GLN A 152 0.28 -22.67 14.67
CA GLN A 152 0.06 -24.10 14.49
C GLN A 152 1.20 -24.94 15.09
N ASN A 153 2.40 -24.39 15.18
CA ASN A 153 3.58 -25.05 15.74
C ASN A 153 3.98 -24.52 17.11
N ALA A 154 3.16 -23.66 17.71
CA ALA A 154 3.42 -23.14 19.04
C ALA A 154 3.11 -24.16 20.12
N ASN A 155 4.02 -24.33 21.08
CA ASN A 155 3.76 -25.05 22.33
C ASN A 155 3.07 -24.06 23.31
N TYR A 156 1.81 -24.36 23.63
CA TYR A 156 1.02 -23.62 24.63
C TYR A 156 1.14 -24.27 26.00
#